data_0640ef663dc210dff6638fad045faeed
#
_entry.id   0640ef663dc210dff6638fad045faeed
#
_cell.length_a   1.000
_cell.length_b   1.000
_cell.length_c   1.000
_cell.angle_alpha   90.00
_cell.angle_beta   90.00
_cell.angle_gamma   90.00
#
_symmetry.space_group_name_H-M   'P 1'
#
loop_
_entity.id
_entity.type
_entity.pdbx_description
1 polymer ?
#
loop_
_entity_poly.entity_id
_entity_poly.type
_entity_poly.pdbx_seq_one_letter_code
_entity_poly.pdbx_strand_id
1 'polypeptide(L)'
;MRLTKYQQETIKRVLLKHFGEGSDLLLFGSRADDNARGGDIDLYIEPDLHEADDIVEAKLNALVELHLLLGEQKIVLVVNRKSGRFLPIYKIAKESGIRL
;
A
#
# COMPACT_ATOMS: atom_id res chain seq x y z
N MET A 1 3.05 -3.34 14.61
CA MET A 1 3.41 -3.32 13.18
C MET A 1 4.75 -4.03 12.97
N ARG A 2 4.77 -4.98 12.03
CA ARG A 2 5.97 -5.79 11.79
C ARG A 2 6.70 -5.41 10.50
N LEU A 3 7.09 -4.15 10.41
CA LEU A 3 7.97 -3.63 9.38
C LEU A 3 9.19 -3.00 10.02
N THR A 4 10.36 -3.15 9.40
CA THR A 4 11.52 -2.38 9.82
C THR A 4 11.30 -0.91 9.50
N LYS A 5 12.06 -0.05 10.15
CA LYS A 5 11.98 1.39 9.87
C LYS A 5 12.35 1.69 8.41
N TYR A 6 13.34 0.98 7.87
CA TYR A 6 13.72 1.12 6.46
C TYR A 6 12.58 0.73 5.53
N GLN A 7 11.91 -0.40 5.79
CA GLN A 7 10.77 -0.84 4.99
C GLN A 7 9.64 0.19 5.04
N GLN A 8 9.32 0.67 6.23
CA GLN A 8 8.26 1.65 6.43
C GLN A 8 8.52 2.94 5.68
N GLU A 9 9.71 3.49 5.81
CA GLU A 9 10.10 4.72 5.14
C GLU A 9 10.16 4.56 3.62
N THR A 10 10.69 3.43 3.15
CA THR A 10 10.79 3.13 1.73
C THR A 10 9.41 3.01 1.09
N ILE A 11 8.51 2.25 1.72
CA ILE A 11 7.14 2.07 1.23
C ILE A 11 6.44 3.43 1.12
N LYS A 12 6.50 4.21 2.18
CA LYS A 12 5.87 5.54 2.20
C LYS A 12 6.42 6.44 1.09
N ARG A 13 7.73 6.52 0.97
CA ARG A 13 8.37 7.36 -0.03
C ARG A 13 8.00 6.95 -1.46
N VAL A 14 8.07 5.66 -1.76
CA VAL A 14 7.77 5.14 -3.09
C VAL A 14 6.30 5.35 -3.45
N LEU A 15 5.38 5.02 -2.53
CA LEU A 15 3.96 5.15 -2.82
C LEU A 15 3.54 6.61 -2.98
N LEU A 16 4.02 7.51 -2.15
CA LEU A 16 3.70 8.94 -2.29
C LEU A 16 4.30 9.53 -3.57
N LYS A 17 5.48 9.07 -3.97
CA LYS A 17 6.11 9.51 -5.22
C LYS A 17 5.27 9.15 -6.44
N HIS A 18 4.73 7.95 -6.49
CA HIS A 18 3.99 7.47 -7.67
C HIS A 18 2.50 7.85 -7.64
N PHE A 19 1.88 7.86 -6.46
CA PHE A 19 0.44 8.10 -6.33
C PHE A 19 0.08 9.53 -5.91
N GLY A 20 1.06 10.34 -5.53
CA GLY A 20 0.85 11.71 -5.10
C GLY A 20 1.01 11.89 -3.59
N GLU A 21 1.53 13.06 -3.20
CA GLU A 21 1.85 13.37 -1.79
C GLU A 21 0.62 13.41 -0.88
N GLY A 22 -0.55 13.69 -1.43
CA GLY A 22 -1.79 13.72 -0.66
C GLY A 22 -2.47 12.38 -0.49
N SER A 23 -1.82 11.28 -0.89
CA SER A 23 -2.40 9.95 -0.79
C SER A 23 -2.46 9.46 0.66
N ASP A 24 -3.51 8.67 0.98
CA ASP A 24 -3.64 8.01 2.27
C ASP A 24 -3.13 6.57 2.17
N LEU A 25 -2.25 6.20 3.08
CA LEU A 25 -1.59 4.88 3.09
C LEU A 25 -1.87 4.14 4.39
N LEU A 26 -2.24 2.87 4.27
CA LEU A 26 -2.42 1.99 5.43
C LEU A 26 -1.67 0.68 5.21
N LEU A 27 -1.07 0.17 6.28
CA LEU A 27 -0.61 -1.21 6.36
C LEU A 27 -1.71 -2.02 7.03
N PHE A 28 -2.14 -3.11 6.41
CA PHE A 28 -3.16 -3.97 7.01
C PHE A 28 -2.71 -5.44 6.93
N GLY A 29 -3.58 -6.36 7.34
CA GLY A 29 -3.26 -7.77 7.30
C GLY A 29 -2.27 -8.18 8.38
N SER A 30 -1.51 -9.25 8.13
CA SER A 30 -0.66 -9.88 9.15
C SER A 30 0.46 -8.97 9.64
N ARG A 31 1.01 -8.10 8.80
CA ARG A 31 2.10 -7.20 9.21
C ARG A 31 1.62 -6.07 10.11
N ALA A 32 0.33 -5.75 10.10
CA ALA A 32 -0.24 -4.76 11.02
C ALA A 32 -0.48 -5.34 12.41
N ASP A 33 -0.54 -6.66 12.55
CA ASP A 33 -0.75 -7.37 13.81
C ASP A 33 0.57 -7.91 14.33
N ASP A 34 1.03 -7.40 15.48
CA ASP A 34 2.30 -7.81 16.08
C ASP A 34 2.31 -9.27 16.50
N ASN A 35 1.15 -9.87 16.71
CA ASN A 35 1.01 -11.25 17.15
C ASN A 35 0.80 -12.24 16.00
N ALA A 36 0.53 -11.74 14.80
CA ALA A 36 0.30 -12.60 13.66
C ALA A 36 1.62 -13.08 13.05
N ARG A 37 1.54 -14.18 12.32
CA ARG A 37 2.66 -14.69 11.52
C ARG A 37 2.32 -14.50 10.05
N GLY A 38 3.34 -14.35 9.22
CA GLY A 38 3.16 -14.21 7.80
C GLY A 38 4.20 -13.29 7.20
N GLY A 39 4.44 -13.45 5.90
CA GLY A 39 5.46 -12.73 5.18
C GLY A 39 4.92 -11.65 4.24
N ASP A 40 3.63 -11.68 3.91
CA ASP A 40 3.05 -10.75 2.95
C ASP A 40 2.95 -9.35 3.55
N ILE A 41 3.26 -8.36 2.71
CA ILE A 41 3.06 -6.95 3.07
C ILE A 41 1.79 -6.50 2.36
N ASP A 42 0.73 -6.25 3.12
CA ASP A 42 -0.57 -5.84 2.59
C ASP A 42 -0.72 -4.33 2.76
N LEU A 43 -0.78 -3.63 1.65
CA LEU A 43 -0.85 -2.17 1.61
C LEU A 43 -2.16 -1.72 0.98
N TYR A 44 -2.71 -0.65 1.53
CA TYR A 44 -3.91 0.00 1.02
C TYR A 44 -3.60 1.46 0.76
N ILE A 45 -4.03 1.96 -0.40
CA ILE A 45 -3.81 3.35 -0.76
C ILE A 45 -5.07 3.98 -1.34
N GLU A 46 -5.38 5.19 -0.88
CA GLU A 46 -6.32 6.09 -1.54
C GLU A 46 -5.49 7.14 -2.24
N PRO A 47 -5.30 7.01 -3.58
CA PRO A 47 -4.34 7.85 -4.28
C PRO A 47 -4.80 9.29 -4.43
N ASP A 48 -3.82 10.19 -4.54
CA ASP A 48 -4.02 11.59 -4.90
C ASP A 48 -3.86 11.76 -6.42
N LEU A 49 -4.42 10.81 -7.16
CA LEU A 49 -4.52 10.82 -8.61
C LEU A 49 -5.95 10.50 -8.98
N HIS A 50 -6.43 11.05 -10.10
CA HIS A 50 -7.84 10.91 -10.49
C HIS A 50 -8.05 10.09 -11.75
N GLU A 51 -7.08 10.10 -12.67
CA GLU A 51 -7.20 9.38 -13.94
C GLU A 51 -6.88 7.91 -13.79
N ALA A 52 -7.72 7.03 -14.34
CA ALA A 52 -7.53 5.59 -14.23
C ALA A 52 -6.20 5.11 -14.80
N ASP A 53 -5.80 5.66 -15.94
CA ASP A 53 -4.54 5.26 -16.60
C ASP A 53 -3.34 5.65 -15.75
N ASP A 54 -3.36 6.82 -15.12
CA ASP A 54 -2.29 7.27 -14.25
C ASP A 54 -2.18 6.38 -13.01
N ILE A 55 -3.31 5.92 -12.48
CA ILE A 55 -3.35 5.05 -11.32
C ILE A 55 -2.79 3.66 -11.66
N VAL A 56 -3.14 3.11 -12.82
CA VAL A 56 -2.60 1.81 -13.27
C VAL A 56 -1.09 1.89 -13.44
N GLU A 57 -0.62 2.93 -14.10
CA GLU A 57 0.81 3.14 -14.31
C GLU A 57 1.54 3.33 -12.99
N ALA A 58 0.98 4.11 -12.08
CA ALA A 58 1.56 4.32 -10.75
C ALA A 58 1.68 3.01 -9.98
N LYS A 59 0.65 2.17 -10.04
CA LYS A 59 0.66 0.88 -9.36
C LYS A 59 1.77 -0.03 -9.87
N LEU A 60 1.89 -0.14 -11.20
CA LEU A 60 2.94 -0.97 -11.81
C LEU A 60 4.33 -0.47 -11.44
N ASN A 61 4.56 0.83 -11.59
CA ASN A 61 5.87 1.42 -11.32
C ASN A 61 6.24 1.37 -9.84
N ALA A 62 5.26 1.60 -8.96
CA ALA A 62 5.50 1.52 -7.52
C ALA A 62 5.86 0.09 -7.09
N LEU A 63 5.15 -0.92 -7.60
CA LEU A 63 5.45 -2.31 -7.25
C LEU A 63 6.82 -2.74 -7.75
N VAL A 64 7.22 -2.33 -8.95
CA VAL A 64 8.56 -2.62 -9.48
C VAL A 64 9.62 -2.00 -8.58
N GLU A 65 9.45 -0.73 -8.23
CA GLU A 65 10.43 -0.04 -7.39
C GLU A 65 10.51 -0.65 -5.99
N LEU A 66 9.36 -0.99 -5.39
CA LEU A 66 9.34 -1.65 -4.08
C LEU A 66 10.06 -3.00 -4.11
N HIS A 67 9.86 -3.80 -5.15
CA HIS A 67 10.56 -5.08 -5.27
C HIS A 67 12.08 -4.91 -5.46
N LEU A 68 12.48 -3.87 -6.18
CA LEU A 68 13.91 -3.57 -6.33
C LEU A 68 14.56 -3.15 -5.02
N LEU A 69 13.84 -2.39 -4.20
CA LEU A 69 14.39 -1.84 -2.96
C LEU A 69 14.23 -2.78 -1.76
N LEU A 70 13.14 -3.55 -1.70
CA LEU A 70 12.84 -4.41 -0.56
C LEU A 70 13.16 -5.89 -0.79
N GLY A 71 13.53 -6.25 -2.03
CA GLY A 71 13.85 -7.63 -2.37
C GLY A 71 12.61 -8.48 -2.68
N GLU A 72 12.78 -9.78 -2.63
CA GLU A 72 11.76 -10.76 -3.00
C GLU A 72 10.74 -10.95 -1.88
N GLN A 73 9.88 -9.98 -1.69
CA GLN A 73 8.78 -10.08 -0.75
C GLN A 73 7.47 -9.99 -1.50
N LYS A 74 6.47 -10.75 -1.05
CA LYS A 74 5.14 -10.63 -1.62
C LYS A 74 4.49 -9.35 -1.09
N ILE A 75 4.17 -8.45 -2.00
CA ILE A 75 3.54 -7.18 -1.69
C ILE A 75 2.19 -7.15 -2.39
N VAL A 76 1.14 -6.98 -1.62
CA VAL A 76 -0.22 -6.79 -2.14
C VAL A 76 -0.57 -5.32 -1.97
N LEU A 77 -0.91 -4.67 -3.08
CA LEU A 77 -1.27 -3.26 -3.07
C LEU A 77 -2.72 -3.10 -3.52
N VAL A 78 -3.57 -2.74 -2.58
CA VAL A 78 -4.99 -2.49 -2.82
C VAL A 78 -5.17 -0.99 -3.03
N VAL A 79 -5.68 -0.62 -4.21
CA VAL A 79 -5.88 0.78 -4.59
C VAL A 79 -7.37 1.09 -4.61
N ASN A 80 -7.79 2.06 -3.80
CA ASN A 80 -9.17 2.53 -3.78
C ASN A 80 -9.25 3.92 -4.44
N ARG A 81 -9.82 3.99 -5.63
CA ARG A 81 -9.99 5.24 -6.37
C ARG A 81 -11.08 6.15 -5.82
N LYS A 82 -11.93 5.62 -4.93
CA LYS A 82 -13.10 6.30 -4.35
C LYS A 82 -14.23 6.57 -5.36
N SER A 83 -13.92 6.69 -6.64
CA SER A 83 -14.91 6.92 -7.69
C SER A 83 -15.45 5.63 -8.30
N GLY A 84 -14.93 4.48 -7.87
CA GLY A 84 -15.34 3.19 -8.36
C GLY A 84 -16.23 2.43 -7.39
N ARG A 85 -16.37 1.13 -7.65
CA ARG A 85 -17.14 0.25 -6.79
C ARG A 85 -16.45 0.09 -5.44
N PHE A 86 -17.22 0.14 -4.35
CA PHE A 86 -16.71 -0.19 -3.03
C PHE A 86 -16.51 -1.70 -2.92
N LEU A 87 -15.30 -2.13 -2.55
CA LEU A 87 -14.98 -3.55 -2.35
C LEU A 87 -14.87 -3.86 -0.86
N PRO A 88 -15.28 -5.06 -0.43
CA PRO A 88 -15.19 -5.45 0.99
C PRO A 88 -13.77 -5.32 1.56
N ILE A 89 -12.73 -5.55 0.76
CA ILE A 89 -11.34 -5.43 1.20
C ILE A 89 -11.01 -4.00 1.65
N TYR A 90 -11.66 -2.98 1.09
CA TYR A 90 -11.44 -1.59 1.50
C TYR A 90 -11.87 -1.37 2.95
N LYS A 91 -13.02 -1.95 3.31
CA LYS A 91 -13.52 -1.85 4.69
C LYS A 91 -12.57 -2.54 5.66
N ILE A 92 -12.11 -3.73 5.31
CA ILE A 92 -11.17 -4.50 6.14
C ILE A 92 -9.89 -3.69 6.36
N ALA A 93 -9.34 -3.13 5.30
CA ALA A 93 -8.10 -2.35 5.37
C ALA A 93 -8.28 -1.11 6.26
N LYS A 94 -9.40 -0.40 6.09
CA LYS A 94 -9.65 0.84 6.86
C LYS A 94 -9.91 0.57 8.33
N GLU A 95 -10.57 -0.55 8.67
CA GLU A 95 -10.87 -0.88 10.07
C GLU A 95 -9.66 -1.42 10.81
N SER A 96 -8.81 -2.21 10.16
CA SER A 96 -7.68 -2.88 10.79
C SER A 96 -6.33 -2.28 10.44
N GLY A 97 -6.28 -1.33 9.52
CA GLY A 97 -5.03 -0.78 9.02
C GLY A 97 -4.37 0.21 9.96
N ILE A 98 -3.05 0.28 9.84
CA ILE A 98 -2.23 1.24 10.56
C ILE A 98 -1.72 2.26 9.54
N ARG A 99 -1.91 3.53 9.82
CA ARG A 99 -1.44 4.59 8.95
C ARG A 99 0.08 4.66 8.93
N LEU A 100 0.62 4.71 7.73
CA LEU A 100 2.07 4.87 7.53
C LEU A 100 2.51 6.32 7.49
#